data_2d1b6291c382c350efa38e7a5ccedbdd
#
_entry.id   2d1b6291c382c350efa38e7a5ccedbdd
#
_cell.length_a   1.000
_cell.length_b   1.000
_cell.length_c   1.000
_cell.angle_alpha   90.00
_cell.angle_beta   90.00
_cell.angle_gamma   90.00
#
_symmetry.space_group_name_H-M   'P 1'
#
loop_
_entity.id
_entity.type
_entity.pdbx_description
1 polymer ?
#
loop_
_entity_poly.entity_id
_entity_poly.type
_entity_poly.pdbx_seq_one_letter_code
_entity_poly.pdbx_strand_id
1 'polypeptide(L)'
;MTKFWILILILVMATGCDTDQQEKENFPILTGKYLGQKDPGLTPEIFAPNIVSTGMTEINTCFSPDYSEFFYSIILPNRKFVIVSMKYENNRWNKPEVAEFSGQYSDADPFITKDGKWLYFVSKRPEDTTKTERRDWDIWRIGKVDGRWQNPEKLKNGINSESDDIYPTISEKGTLYFSSGRDGTNNRDIYYSESSGDEFNDPIKMNDTINGYWEGDIFISPKEDYMIFRSYGRKEGNGLFITFNNNDHWSTPKRMGNEINMTGNEFCPMVSPDGSYFFFTSSNIVMESENSELLTYKKIKEDFISSYEHPQMGKNDIYWVDSKIIDGYRENK
;
A
#
# COMPACT_ATOMS: atom_id res chain seq x y z
N MET A 1 21.05 -78.75 -6.06
CA MET A 1 20.54 -77.73 -6.96
C MET A 1 20.10 -76.52 -6.14
N THR A 2 21.00 -75.55 -5.91
CA THR A 2 20.80 -74.39 -5.07
C THR A 2 20.45 -73.20 -5.96
N LYS A 3 19.22 -72.66 -5.85
CA LYS A 3 18.78 -71.49 -6.58
C LYS A 3 19.23 -70.24 -5.87
N PHE A 4 20.14 -69.45 -6.49
CA PHE A 4 20.51 -68.10 -6.09
C PHE A 4 19.41 -67.12 -6.54
N TRP A 5 18.84 -66.36 -5.63
CA TRP A 5 18.00 -65.23 -5.90
C TRP A 5 18.88 -63.96 -5.87
N ILE A 6 19.00 -63.28 -7.00
CA ILE A 6 19.65 -61.98 -7.08
C ILE A 6 18.59 -60.92 -6.76
N LEU A 7 18.74 -60.23 -5.62
CA LEU A 7 17.93 -59.09 -5.24
C LEU A 7 18.50 -57.84 -5.95
N ILE A 8 17.83 -57.34 -6.97
CA ILE A 8 18.19 -56.07 -7.61
C ILE A 8 17.59 -54.94 -6.77
N LEU A 9 18.45 -54.21 -6.04
CA LEU A 9 18.09 -53.01 -5.32
C LEU A 9 18.04 -51.85 -6.34
N ILE A 10 16.85 -51.42 -6.74
CA ILE A 10 16.65 -50.20 -7.54
C ILE A 10 16.78 -49.00 -6.61
N LEU A 11 17.94 -48.34 -6.67
CA LEU A 11 18.17 -47.04 -6.01
C LEU A 11 17.46 -45.96 -6.82
N VAL A 12 16.24 -45.61 -6.43
CA VAL A 12 15.57 -44.39 -6.96
C VAL A 12 16.27 -43.18 -6.38
N MET A 13 17.19 -42.60 -7.15
CA MET A 13 17.66 -41.25 -6.84
C MET A 13 16.52 -40.28 -7.13
N ALA A 14 15.85 -39.83 -6.10
CA ALA A 14 14.98 -38.68 -6.18
C ALA A 14 15.88 -37.45 -6.42
N THR A 15 16.00 -37.04 -7.67
CA THR A 15 16.47 -35.72 -8.04
C THR A 15 15.34 -34.77 -7.69
N GLY A 16 15.29 -34.33 -6.44
CA GLY A 16 14.53 -33.13 -6.06
C GLY A 16 15.18 -31.99 -6.83
N CYS A 17 14.56 -31.58 -7.92
CA CYS A 17 14.93 -30.37 -8.63
C CYS A 17 14.62 -29.23 -7.70
N ASP A 18 15.67 -28.54 -7.26
CA ASP A 18 15.60 -27.40 -6.35
C ASP A 18 14.98 -26.22 -7.14
N THR A 19 13.65 -26.20 -7.24
CA THR A 19 12.88 -25.13 -7.89
C THR A 19 13.18 -23.77 -7.24
N ASP A 20 13.44 -23.75 -5.94
CA ASP A 20 13.81 -22.55 -5.18
C ASP A 20 15.17 -21.94 -5.59
N GLN A 21 16.13 -22.76 -6.04
CA GLN A 21 17.41 -22.24 -6.53
C GLN A 21 17.29 -21.68 -7.94
N GLN A 22 16.48 -22.28 -8.79
CA GLN A 22 16.25 -21.80 -10.16
C GLN A 22 15.45 -20.49 -10.22
N GLU A 23 14.50 -20.28 -9.30
CA GLU A 23 13.78 -19.01 -9.17
C GLU A 23 14.67 -17.88 -8.61
N LYS A 24 15.64 -18.19 -7.74
CA LYS A 24 16.62 -17.20 -7.25
C LYS A 24 17.59 -16.71 -8.33
N GLU A 25 17.87 -17.53 -9.33
CA GLU A 25 18.77 -17.15 -10.43
C GLU A 25 18.14 -16.20 -11.45
N ASN A 26 16.81 -16.08 -11.51
CA ASN A 26 16.10 -15.27 -12.50
C ASN A 26 15.56 -13.92 -11.99
N PHE A 27 15.62 -13.64 -10.66
CA PHE A 27 15.17 -12.35 -10.15
C PHE A 27 16.22 -11.27 -10.44
N PRO A 28 15.83 -10.09 -10.99
CA PRO A 28 16.78 -9.06 -11.37
C PRO A 28 17.52 -8.51 -10.14
N ILE A 29 18.75 -8.06 -10.36
CA ILE A 29 19.54 -7.40 -9.31
C ILE A 29 19.04 -5.95 -9.20
N LEU A 30 18.24 -5.69 -8.19
CA LEU A 30 17.69 -4.38 -7.89
C LEU A 30 18.54 -3.72 -6.78
N THR A 31 19.07 -2.53 -7.05
CA THR A 31 19.96 -1.80 -6.12
C THR A 31 19.45 -0.38 -5.89
N GLY A 32 19.94 0.27 -4.81
CA GLY A 32 19.54 1.63 -4.47
C GLY A 32 18.18 1.74 -3.78
N LYS A 33 17.82 2.94 -3.33
CA LYS A 33 16.67 3.18 -2.45
C LYS A 33 15.32 2.77 -3.07
N TYR A 34 15.13 3.04 -4.36
CA TYR A 34 13.85 2.86 -5.05
C TYR A 34 13.95 1.73 -6.08
N LEU A 35 14.42 0.56 -5.65
CA LEU A 35 14.59 -0.65 -6.45
C LEU A 35 15.46 -0.45 -7.71
N GLY A 36 16.25 0.62 -7.75
CA GLY A 36 17.11 0.98 -8.89
C GLY A 36 16.38 1.58 -10.07
N GLN A 37 15.11 1.92 -9.92
CA GLN A 37 14.37 2.65 -10.95
C GLN A 37 14.93 4.05 -11.09
N LYS A 38 14.98 4.57 -12.33
CA LYS A 38 15.35 5.95 -12.62
C LYS A 38 14.30 6.89 -12.03
N ASP A 39 14.77 7.98 -11.41
CA ASP A 39 13.92 8.99 -10.80
C ASP A 39 12.87 9.51 -11.80
N PRO A 40 11.57 9.57 -11.43
CA PRO A 40 10.53 10.17 -12.25
C PRO A 40 10.68 11.69 -12.24
N GLY A 41 10.20 12.35 -13.26
CA GLY A 41 10.06 13.79 -13.25
C GLY A 41 8.79 14.25 -12.56
N LEU A 42 8.19 15.33 -13.08
CA LEU A 42 6.88 15.84 -12.62
C LEU A 42 5.69 15.16 -13.32
N THR A 43 5.92 14.14 -14.12
CA THR A 43 4.90 13.28 -14.71
C THR A 43 4.91 11.95 -14.00
N PRO A 44 3.78 11.48 -13.46
CA PRO A 44 3.73 10.18 -12.79
C PRO A 44 4.10 9.04 -13.73
N GLU A 45 4.90 8.13 -13.20
CA GLU A 45 5.30 6.88 -13.85
C GLU A 45 4.91 5.69 -12.99
N ILE A 46 4.76 4.50 -13.58
CA ILE A 46 4.55 3.27 -12.83
C ILE A 46 5.79 2.96 -12.01
N PHE A 47 5.59 2.65 -10.73
CA PHE A 47 6.67 2.25 -9.85
C PHE A 47 7.00 0.76 -10.01
N ALA A 48 8.28 0.48 -10.28
CA ALA A 48 8.88 -0.86 -10.40
C ALA A 48 8.02 -1.84 -11.22
N PRO A 49 7.76 -1.54 -12.51
CA PRO A 49 6.92 -2.36 -13.38
C PRO A 49 7.47 -3.80 -13.48
N ASN A 50 6.56 -4.77 -13.44
CA ASN A 50 6.85 -6.22 -13.42
C ASN A 50 7.57 -6.73 -12.15
N ILE A 51 7.78 -5.88 -11.15
CA ILE A 51 8.36 -6.24 -9.84
C ILE A 51 7.34 -5.96 -8.73
N VAL A 52 6.91 -4.71 -8.63
CA VAL A 52 5.90 -4.23 -7.67
C VAL A 52 4.56 -4.09 -8.39
N SER A 53 4.50 -3.25 -9.41
CA SER A 53 3.31 -3.14 -10.28
C SER A 53 3.34 -4.26 -11.31
N THR A 54 2.37 -5.16 -11.25
CA THR A 54 2.27 -6.38 -12.06
C THR A 54 0.90 -6.53 -12.72
N GLY A 55 0.50 -7.70 -13.13
CA GLY A 55 -0.87 -7.98 -13.56
C GLY A 55 -1.86 -8.22 -12.39
N MET A 56 -1.45 -8.03 -11.15
CA MET A 56 -2.32 -8.11 -9.96
C MET A 56 -2.91 -6.74 -9.63
N THR A 57 -3.53 -6.61 -8.49
CA THR A 57 -4.03 -5.34 -7.97
C THR A 57 -3.13 -4.92 -6.82
N GLU A 58 -2.22 -4.00 -7.07
CA GLU A 58 -1.29 -3.46 -6.11
C GLU A 58 -1.79 -2.12 -5.56
N ILE A 59 -1.70 -1.95 -4.26
CA ILE A 59 -2.13 -0.74 -3.57
C ILE A 59 -1.16 -0.41 -2.43
N ASN A 60 -1.17 0.84 -1.98
CA ASN A 60 -0.33 1.37 -0.90
C ASN A 60 1.18 1.19 -1.15
N THR A 61 1.96 1.98 -0.49
CA THR A 61 3.42 1.81 -0.43
C THR A 61 3.92 2.31 0.91
N CYS A 62 4.91 1.64 1.47
CA CYS A 62 5.56 2.10 2.68
C CYS A 62 7.03 1.67 2.68
N PHE A 63 7.94 2.64 2.70
CA PHE A 63 9.37 2.39 2.93
C PHE A 63 9.72 2.57 4.41
N SER A 64 10.61 1.74 4.93
CA SER A 64 11.25 2.03 6.21
C SER A 64 12.11 3.31 6.10
N PRO A 65 12.26 4.09 7.19
CA PRO A 65 13.03 5.35 7.17
C PRO A 65 14.47 5.20 6.70
N ASP A 66 15.08 4.04 6.91
CA ASP A 66 16.43 3.68 6.50
C ASP A 66 16.50 3.00 5.12
N TYR A 67 15.36 2.80 4.47
CA TYR A 67 15.22 2.10 3.19
C TYR A 67 15.72 0.64 3.20
N SER A 68 15.75 0.01 4.37
CA SER A 68 16.08 -1.42 4.48
C SER A 68 14.90 -2.33 4.19
N GLU A 69 13.67 -1.81 4.26
CA GLU A 69 12.42 -2.55 4.02
C GLU A 69 11.44 -1.72 3.18
N PHE A 70 10.71 -2.41 2.34
CA PHE A 70 9.62 -1.85 1.53
C PHE A 70 8.40 -2.76 1.66
N PHE A 71 7.23 -2.16 1.90
CA PHE A 71 5.95 -2.86 2.04
C PHE A 71 4.92 -2.27 1.07
N TYR A 72 4.06 -3.12 0.56
CA TYR A 72 2.88 -2.74 -0.21
C TYR A 72 1.79 -3.79 -0.03
N SER A 73 0.57 -3.49 -0.45
CA SER A 73 -0.53 -4.44 -0.35
C SER A 73 -0.93 -4.95 -1.73
N ILE A 74 -1.34 -6.21 -1.81
CA ILE A 74 -1.95 -6.79 -3.01
C ILE A 74 -3.33 -7.36 -2.68
N ILE A 75 -4.22 -7.32 -3.67
CA ILE A 75 -5.52 -7.96 -3.60
C ILE A 75 -5.48 -9.25 -4.42
N LEU A 76 -5.58 -10.37 -3.72
CA LEU A 76 -5.60 -11.69 -4.35
C LEU A 76 -6.91 -11.94 -5.13
N PRO A 77 -6.95 -12.88 -6.09
CA PRO A 77 -8.16 -13.19 -6.87
C PRO A 77 -9.37 -13.58 -6.02
N ASN A 78 -9.18 -14.14 -4.83
CA ASN A 78 -10.24 -14.46 -3.85
C ASN A 78 -10.67 -13.24 -3.00
N ARG A 79 -10.22 -12.03 -3.36
CA ARG A 79 -10.45 -10.76 -2.68
C ARG A 79 -9.82 -10.65 -1.28
N LYS A 80 -8.89 -11.52 -0.95
CA LYS A 80 -8.10 -11.39 0.27
C LYS A 80 -6.98 -10.36 0.04
N PHE A 81 -6.81 -9.46 1.00
CA PHE A 81 -5.71 -8.50 1.00
C PHE A 81 -4.52 -9.12 1.73
N VAL A 82 -3.32 -8.94 1.20
CA VAL A 82 -2.08 -9.35 1.87
C VAL A 82 -1.03 -8.26 1.76
N ILE A 83 -0.26 -8.08 2.81
CA ILE A 83 0.90 -7.19 2.79
C ILE A 83 2.10 -7.98 2.29
N VAL A 84 2.78 -7.41 1.30
CA VAL A 84 4.00 -7.93 0.70
C VAL A 84 5.17 -7.10 1.20
N SER A 85 6.31 -7.73 1.41
CA SER A 85 7.54 -7.09 1.86
C SER A 85 8.71 -7.41 0.94
N MET A 86 9.62 -6.46 0.82
CA MET A 86 10.94 -6.61 0.24
C MET A 86 11.99 -6.08 1.23
N LYS A 87 13.13 -6.76 1.34
CA LYS A 87 14.25 -6.37 2.21
C LYS A 87 15.48 -6.02 1.37
N TYR A 88 16.17 -4.96 1.76
CA TYR A 88 17.44 -4.54 1.16
C TYR A 88 18.60 -5.10 1.97
N GLU A 89 19.22 -6.14 1.47
CA GLU A 89 20.32 -6.85 2.11
C GLU A 89 21.46 -7.10 1.12
N ASN A 90 22.70 -7.05 1.58
CA ASN A 90 23.87 -7.29 0.72
C ASN A 90 23.89 -6.41 -0.55
N ASN A 91 23.49 -5.14 -0.42
CA ASN A 91 23.40 -4.14 -1.49
C ASN A 91 22.41 -4.48 -2.62
N ARG A 92 21.38 -5.25 -2.32
CA ARG A 92 20.30 -5.56 -3.28
C ARG A 92 18.97 -5.83 -2.58
N TRP A 93 17.88 -5.60 -3.27
CA TRP A 93 16.55 -5.99 -2.83
C TRP A 93 16.31 -7.49 -3.10
N ASN A 94 15.67 -8.16 -2.16
CA ASN A 94 15.17 -9.52 -2.38
C ASN A 94 13.90 -9.49 -3.27
N LYS A 95 13.44 -10.66 -3.70
CA LYS A 95 12.13 -10.79 -4.36
C LYS A 95 10.99 -10.43 -3.40
N PRO A 96 9.84 -9.93 -3.92
CA PRO A 96 8.66 -9.72 -3.09
C PRO A 96 8.19 -11.02 -2.41
N GLU A 97 7.89 -10.95 -1.12
CA GLU A 97 7.38 -12.07 -0.33
C GLU A 97 6.22 -11.58 0.55
N VAL A 98 5.25 -12.44 0.85
CA VAL A 98 4.20 -12.10 1.82
C VAL A 98 4.86 -11.82 3.16
N ALA A 99 4.54 -10.67 3.79
CA ALA A 99 5.11 -10.30 5.07
C ALA A 99 4.77 -11.36 6.15
N GLU A 100 5.73 -11.64 7.04
CA GLU A 100 5.62 -12.72 8.05
C GLU A 100 4.38 -12.62 8.95
N PHE A 101 3.88 -11.39 9.16
CA PHE A 101 2.70 -11.11 9.98
C PHE A 101 1.38 -11.11 9.18
N SER A 102 1.44 -11.28 7.84
CA SER A 102 0.30 -11.20 6.93
C SER A 102 -0.05 -12.54 6.28
N GLY A 103 -1.20 -12.59 5.57
CA GLY A 103 -1.61 -13.73 4.77
C GLY A 103 -2.55 -14.71 5.47
N GLN A 104 -2.59 -14.77 6.79
CA GLN A 104 -3.57 -15.56 7.52
C GLN A 104 -4.95 -14.89 7.47
N TYR A 105 -4.99 -13.58 7.65
CA TYR A 105 -6.19 -12.74 7.57
C TYR A 105 -6.02 -11.72 6.44
N SER A 106 -7.08 -10.97 6.10
CA SER A 106 -6.95 -9.80 5.22
C SER A 106 -6.20 -8.71 5.98
N ASP A 107 -5.08 -8.25 5.41
CA ASP A 107 -4.21 -7.21 5.95
C ASP A 107 -3.86 -6.22 4.84
N ALA A 108 -3.88 -4.91 5.15
CA ALA A 108 -3.58 -3.84 4.20
C ALA A 108 -3.03 -2.58 4.88
N ASP A 109 -2.77 -1.55 4.10
CA ASP A 109 -2.42 -0.18 4.52
C ASP A 109 -1.23 -0.10 5.48
N PRO A 110 -0.06 -0.67 5.12
CA PRO A 110 1.11 -0.60 5.97
C PRO A 110 1.64 0.84 6.06
N PHE A 111 1.97 1.28 7.28
CA PHE A 111 2.62 2.54 7.57
C PHE A 111 3.70 2.36 8.64
N ILE A 112 4.93 2.83 8.40
CA ILE A 112 6.04 2.78 9.38
C ILE A 112 6.28 4.17 9.95
N THR A 113 6.40 4.26 11.28
CA THR A 113 6.74 5.50 11.96
C THR A 113 8.13 6.02 11.55
N LYS A 114 8.32 7.34 11.64
CA LYS A 114 9.57 8.02 11.26
C LYS A 114 10.80 7.51 12.01
N ASP A 115 10.63 7.01 13.21
CA ASP A 115 11.70 6.39 14.02
C ASP A 115 11.96 4.91 13.67
N GLY A 116 11.16 4.32 12.78
CA GLY A 116 11.26 2.93 12.34
C GLY A 116 10.89 1.88 13.38
N LYS A 117 10.31 2.28 14.52
CA LYS A 117 10.01 1.36 15.63
C LYS A 117 8.68 0.67 15.52
N TRP A 118 7.70 1.27 14.86
CA TRP A 118 6.35 0.75 14.74
C TRP A 118 5.93 0.66 13.28
N LEU A 119 5.29 -0.43 12.92
CA LEU A 119 4.53 -0.59 11.69
C LEU A 119 3.05 -0.70 12.06
N TYR A 120 2.24 0.22 11.53
CA TYR A 120 0.79 0.22 11.63
C TYR A 120 0.21 -0.37 10.36
N PHE A 121 -0.92 -1.05 10.47
CA PHE A 121 -1.62 -1.63 9.32
C PHE A 121 -3.08 -1.90 9.71
N VAL A 122 -3.90 -2.22 8.73
CA VAL A 122 -5.28 -2.63 8.99
C VAL A 122 -5.44 -4.13 8.79
N SER A 123 -6.29 -4.73 9.60
CA SER A 123 -6.51 -6.18 9.57
C SER A 123 -7.94 -6.55 9.93
N LYS A 124 -8.42 -7.62 9.32
CA LYS A 124 -9.67 -8.28 9.71
C LYS A 124 -9.45 -9.42 10.72
N ARG A 125 -8.28 -9.51 11.31
CA ARG A 125 -7.98 -10.52 12.32
C ARG A 125 -8.81 -10.32 13.58
N PRO A 126 -9.32 -11.39 14.19
CA PRO A 126 -9.94 -11.32 15.51
C PRO A 126 -8.85 -11.20 16.59
N GLU A 127 -9.17 -10.57 17.72
CA GLU A 127 -8.30 -10.61 18.90
C GLU A 127 -8.15 -12.05 19.44
N ASP A 128 -9.22 -12.82 19.40
CA ASP A 128 -9.23 -14.23 19.73
C ASP A 128 -8.96 -15.05 18.46
N THR A 129 -7.75 -15.55 18.32
CA THR A 129 -7.28 -16.30 17.14
C THR A 129 -8.02 -17.61 16.88
N THR A 130 -8.90 -18.05 17.78
CA THR A 130 -9.79 -19.20 17.57
C THR A 130 -11.02 -18.84 16.76
N LYS A 131 -11.29 -17.55 16.55
CA LYS A 131 -12.43 -17.04 15.80
C LYS A 131 -12.08 -16.84 14.33
N THR A 132 -13.12 -16.71 13.52
CA THR A 132 -13.03 -16.40 12.10
C THR A 132 -12.66 -14.93 11.88
N GLU A 133 -12.22 -14.60 10.68
CA GLU A 133 -11.97 -13.24 10.21
C GLU A 133 -13.18 -12.32 10.48
N ARG A 134 -12.93 -11.08 10.91
CA ARG A 134 -13.96 -10.06 11.16
C ARG A 134 -14.53 -9.56 9.83
N ARG A 135 -15.68 -8.87 9.89
CA ARG A 135 -16.26 -8.20 8.71
C ARG A 135 -15.63 -6.85 8.46
N ASP A 136 -15.39 -6.10 9.52
CA ASP A 136 -14.81 -4.76 9.58
C ASP A 136 -13.28 -4.80 9.68
N TRP A 137 -12.66 -3.72 9.29
CA TRP A 137 -11.23 -3.49 9.41
C TRP A 137 -10.92 -2.76 10.70
N ASP A 138 -9.91 -3.24 11.40
CA ASP A 138 -9.35 -2.64 12.60
C ASP A 138 -7.90 -2.21 12.36
N ILE A 139 -7.45 -1.16 13.04
CA ILE A 139 -6.06 -0.73 13.05
C ILE A 139 -5.27 -1.54 14.07
N TRP A 140 -4.18 -2.11 13.60
CA TRP A 140 -3.21 -2.88 14.37
C TRP A 140 -1.83 -2.26 14.25
N ARG A 141 -0.94 -2.58 15.18
CA ARG A 141 0.48 -2.22 15.08
C ARG A 141 1.36 -3.39 15.48
N ILE A 142 2.61 -3.36 15.02
CA ILE A 142 3.68 -4.26 15.41
C ILE A 142 4.93 -3.45 15.73
N GLY A 143 5.56 -3.75 16.86
CA GLY A 143 6.83 -3.15 17.26
C GLY A 143 8.03 -3.85 16.62
N LYS A 144 9.13 -3.14 16.44
CA LYS A 144 10.41 -3.71 15.98
C LYS A 144 11.40 -3.80 17.11
N VAL A 145 11.85 -5.00 17.46
CA VAL A 145 12.84 -5.27 18.51
C VAL A 145 14.01 -6.04 17.90
N ASP A 146 15.22 -5.58 18.08
CA ASP A 146 16.44 -6.19 17.53
C ASP A 146 16.34 -6.49 16.02
N GLY A 147 15.73 -5.55 15.27
CA GLY A 147 15.54 -5.65 13.83
C GLY A 147 14.43 -6.60 13.37
N ARG A 148 13.64 -7.17 14.29
CA ARG A 148 12.56 -8.11 13.98
C ARG A 148 11.21 -7.54 14.38
N TRP A 149 10.23 -7.66 13.49
CA TRP A 149 8.84 -7.36 13.78
C TRP A 149 8.26 -8.37 14.76
N GLN A 150 7.55 -7.88 15.77
CA GLN A 150 6.97 -8.66 16.85
C GLN A 150 5.54 -9.14 16.50
N ASN A 151 4.80 -9.62 17.48
CA ASN A 151 3.40 -10.00 17.28
C ASN A 151 2.52 -8.75 17.12
N PRO A 152 1.52 -8.79 16.22
CA PRO A 152 0.54 -7.73 16.08
C PRO A 152 -0.28 -7.51 17.34
N GLU A 153 -0.54 -6.24 17.67
CA GLU A 153 -1.45 -5.83 18.72
C GLU A 153 -2.50 -4.86 18.18
N LYS A 154 -3.76 -5.07 18.58
CA LYS A 154 -4.88 -4.20 18.20
C LYS A 154 -4.81 -2.88 18.98
N LEU A 155 -5.02 -1.76 18.30
CA LEU A 155 -5.12 -0.48 18.99
C LEU A 155 -6.39 -0.41 19.85
N LYS A 156 -6.27 0.23 21.00
CA LYS A 156 -7.31 0.38 22.03
C LYS A 156 -7.82 1.81 22.12
N ASN A 157 -8.50 2.14 23.21
CA ASN A 157 -8.94 3.48 23.57
C ASN A 157 -9.82 4.14 22.48
N GLY A 158 -10.79 3.37 21.95
CA GLY A 158 -11.76 3.89 20.98
C GLY A 158 -11.20 4.14 19.57
N ILE A 159 -9.90 3.83 19.31
CA ILE A 159 -9.34 3.93 17.95
C ILE A 159 -10.11 3.05 16.99
N ASN A 160 -10.34 1.80 17.37
CA ASN A 160 -11.16 0.87 16.60
C ASN A 160 -12.62 0.90 17.07
N SER A 161 -13.54 0.93 16.12
CA SER A 161 -15.01 0.96 16.32
C SER A 161 -15.66 -0.31 15.79
N GLU A 162 -16.99 -0.32 15.66
CA GLU A 162 -17.76 -1.39 14.99
C GLU A 162 -17.88 -1.15 13.47
N SER A 163 -17.15 -0.17 12.92
CA SER A 163 -17.07 0.15 11.50
C SER A 163 -15.63 -0.03 11.02
N ASP A 164 -15.43 0.07 9.70
CA ASP A 164 -14.07 0.09 9.15
C ASP A 164 -13.28 1.29 9.69
N ASP A 165 -12.17 1.02 10.34
CA ASP A 165 -11.15 1.99 10.74
C ASP A 165 -9.86 1.68 9.97
N ILE A 166 -9.48 2.54 9.01
CA ILE A 166 -8.48 2.23 7.98
C ILE A 166 -7.54 3.39 7.67
N TYR A 167 -6.49 3.09 6.90
CA TYR A 167 -5.45 4.03 6.46
C TYR A 167 -4.78 4.80 7.60
N PRO A 168 -4.16 4.09 8.56
CA PRO A 168 -3.42 4.74 9.63
C PRO A 168 -2.19 5.45 9.09
N THR A 169 -1.97 6.69 9.49
CA THR A 169 -0.76 7.46 9.22
C THR A 169 -0.42 8.30 10.44
N ILE A 170 0.87 8.43 10.78
CA ILE A 170 1.32 9.02 12.04
C ILE A 170 2.34 10.11 11.79
N SER A 171 2.12 11.27 12.40
CA SER A 171 3.05 12.40 12.35
C SER A 171 4.29 12.20 13.25
N GLU A 172 5.30 13.05 13.10
CA GLU A 172 6.47 13.08 14.00
C GLU A 172 6.11 13.45 15.45
N LYS A 173 4.97 14.10 15.67
CA LYS A 173 4.45 14.40 17.02
C LYS A 173 3.79 13.17 17.67
N GLY A 174 3.56 12.10 16.90
CA GLY A 174 2.87 10.91 17.34
C GLY A 174 1.35 10.98 17.19
N THR A 175 0.80 11.98 16.49
CA THR A 175 -0.62 12.03 16.19
C THR A 175 -0.98 11.01 15.12
N LEU A 176 -1.89 10.10 15.43
CA LEU A 176 -2.48 9.15 14.50
C LEU A 176 -3.63 9.82 13.75
N TYR A 177 -3.62 9.71 12.41
CA TYR A 177 -4.72 10.06 11.52
C TYR A 177 -5.23 8.81 10.85
N PHE A 178 -6.54 8.68 10.68
CA PHE A 178 -7.16 7.51 10.04
C PHE A 178 -8.57 7.84 9.52
N SER A 179 -9.11 6.97 8.68
CA SER A 179 -10.49 7.08 8.18
C SER A 179 -11.40 6.14 8.94
N SER A 180 -12.62 6.58 9.25
CA SER A 180 -13.61 5.78 9.95
C SER A 180 -15.04 6.04 9.47
N GLY A 181 -15.84 4.99 9.44
CA GLY A 181 -17.30 5.05 9.23
C GLY A 181 -18.12 5.06 10.51
N ARG A 182 -17.50 5.35 11.69
CA ARG A 182 -18.09 5.22 13.03
C ARG A 182 -19.32 6.07 13.30
N ASP A 183 -19.53 7.15 12.55
CA ASP A 183 -20.70 8.03 12.73
C ASP A 183 -22.01 7.42 12.22
N GLY A 184 -21.96 6.20 11.63
CA GLY A 184 -23.12 5.50 11.11
C GLY A 184 -23.79 6.17 9.91
N THR A 185 -23.20 7.22 9.37
CA THR A 185 -23.55 7.75 8.06
C THR A 185 -22.94 6.84 6.99
N ASN A 186 -23.49 6.83 5.78
CA ASN A 186 -22.86 6.09 4.67
C ASN A 186 -21.56 6.74 4.18
N ASN A 187 -21.10 7.77 4.87
CA ASN A 187 -19.87 8.50 4.63
C ASN A 187 -18.74 7.93 5.50
N ARG A 188 -17.54 8.12 5.05
CA ARG A 188 -16.32 7.87 5.80
C ARG A 188 -15.68 9.22 6.05
N ASP A 189 -15.19 9.43 7.28
CA ASP A 189 -14.62 10.69 7.75
C ASP A 189 -13.19 10.47 8.25
N ILE A 190 -12.40 11.53 8.25
CA ILE A 190 -11.06 11.56 8.80
C ILE A 190 -11.13 11.93 10.28
N TYR A 191 -10.45 11.12 11.09
CA TYR A 191 -10.25 11.28 12.51
C TYR A 191 -8.77 11.42 12.83
N TYR A 192 -8.47 12.03 13.95
CA TYR A 192 -7.13 12.04 14.52
C TYR A 192 -7.18 11.73 16.01
N SER A 193 -6.07 11.21 16.53
CA SER A 193 -5.89 10.95 17.95
C SER A 193 -4.45 11.25 18.36
N GLU A 194 -4.28 12.04 19.39
CA GLU A 194 -2.98 12.38 19.95
C GLU A 194 -2.43 11.20 20.78
N SER A 195 -1.11 11.01 20.72
CA SER A 195 -0.47 9.99 21.55
C SER A 195 -0.52 10.35 23.05
N SER A 196 -0.71 9.33 23.88
CA SER A 196 -0.66 9.41 25.32
C SER A 196 0.24 8.28 25.88
N GLY A 197 1.54 8.55 25.93
CA GLY A 197 2.54 7.51 26.20
C GLY A 197 2.63 6.50 25.05
N ASP A 198 2.42 5.23 25.35
CA ASP A 198 2.41 4.15 24.36
C ASP A 198 1.01 3.91 23.74
N GLU A 199 0.00 4.67 24.15
CA GLU A 199 -1.39 4.55 23.74
C GLU A 199 -1.86 5.85 23.05
N PHE A 200 -3.10 5.88 22.60
CA PHE A 200 -3.76 7.03 21.98
C PHE A 200 -4.94 7.51 22.82
N ASN A 201 -5.25 8.79 22.74
CA ASN A 201 -6.46 9.37 23.30
C ASN A 201 -7.70 8.95 22.49
N ASP A 202 -8.91 9.32 22.96
CA ASP A 202 -10.12 9.13 22.17
C ASP A 202 -10.03 9.90 20.84
N PRO A 203 -10.45 9.30 19.73
CA PRO A 203 -10.39 9.95 18.41
C PRO A 203 -11.28 11.17 18.31
N ILE A 204 -10.77 12.18 17.65
CA ILE A 204 -11.46 13.42 17.35
C ILE A 204 -11.72 13.51 15.85
N LYS A 205 -12.97 13.74 15.46
CA LYS A 205 -13.34 13.98 14.07
C LYS A 205 -12.76 15.31 13.59
N MET A 206 -12.14 15.34 12.42
CA MET A 206 -11.74 16.60 11.80
C MET A 206 -12.97 17.43 11.42
N ASN A 207 -12.77 18.75 11.32
CA ASN A 207 -13.86 19.69 11.02
C ASN A 207 -14.45 19.50 9.60
N ASP A 208 -15.60 20.15 9.36
CA ASP A 208 -16.35 20.03 8.10
C ASP A 208 -15.61 20.64 6.88
N THR A 209 -14.55 21.41 7.06
CA THR A 209 -13.70 21.86 5.95
C THR A 209 -13.02 20.65 5.30
N ILE A 210 -12.61 19.68 6.12
CA ILE A 210 -12.01 18.41 5.67
C ILE A 210 -13.11 17.39 5.40
N ASN A 211 -13.97 17.12 6.40
CA ASN A 211 -15.02 16.08 6.37
C ASN A 211 -16.35 16.68 5.87
N GLY A 212 -16.48 16.87 4.58
CA GLY A 212 -17.72 17.40 3.99
C GLY A 212 -18.44 16.42 3.09
N TYR A 213 -17.80 15.30 2.80
CA TYR A 213 -18.25 14.33 1.81
C TYR A 213 -17.88 12.91 2.25
N TRP A 214 -17.35 12.07 1.35
CA TRP A 214 -16.71 10.82 1.69
C TRP A 214 -15.19 11.03 1.63
N GLU A 215 -14.51 10.98 2.75
CA GLU A 215 -13.08 11.15 2.87
C GLU A 215 -12.38 9.89 3.36
N GLY A 216 -11.22 9.59 2.78
CA GLY A 216 -10.43 8.42 3.15
C GLY A 216 -9.01 8.48 2.66
N ASP A 217 -8.30 7.37 2.77
CA ASP A 217 -6.96 7.15 2.23
C ASP A 217 -6.03 8.34 2.52
N ILE A 218 -5.62 8.50 3.78
CA ILE A 218 -4.94 9.69 4.26
C ILE A 218 -3.43 9.50 4.28
N PHE A 219 -2.70 10.51 3.88
CA PHE A 219 -1.31 10.73 4.22
C PHE A 219 -1.18 12.05 4.97
N ILE A 220 -0.64 12.02 6.19
CA ILE A 220 -0.21 13.21 6.94
C ILE A 220 1.29 13.42 6.76
N SER A 221 1.71 14.64 6.41
CA SER A 221 3.12 14.96 6.39
C SER A 221 3.74 14.82 7.79
N PRO A 222 5.03 14.45 7.92
CA PRO A 222 5.66 14.27 9.24
C PRO A 222 5.51 15.46 10.18
N LYS A 223 5.52 16.68 9.64
CA LYS A 223 5.38 17.93 10.42
C LYS A 223 3.94 18.43 10.57
N GLU A 224 2.98 17.72 10.01
CA GLU A 224 1.57 18.11 9.94
C GLU A 224 1.37 19.46 9.20
N ASP A 225 2.25 19.79 8.26
CA ASP A 225 2.15 21.01 7.47
C ASP A 225 1.27 20.87 6.23
N TYR A 226 1.02 19.63 5.79
CA TYR A 226 0.01 19.29 4.77
C TYR A 226 -0.55 17.88 4.97
N MET A 227 -1.70 17.64 4.37
CA MET A 227 -2.37 16.35 4.29
C MET A 227 -2.83 16.10 2.87
N ILE A 228 -2.66 14.88 2.38
CA ILE A 228 -3.22 14.41 1.12
C ILE A 228 -4.24 13.32 1.46
N PHE A 229 -5.42 13.38 0.86
CA PHE A 229 -6.46 12.40 1.11
C PHE A 229 -7.36 12.22 -0.11
N ARG A 230 -8.03 11.10 -0.16
CA ARG A 230 -9.05 10.82 -1.18
C ARG A 230 -10.38 11.41 -0.76
N SER A 231 -11.11 12.01 -1.72
CA SER A 231 -12.47 12.47 -1.48
C SER A 231 -13.38 12.19 -2.67
N TYR A 232 -14.65 11.88 -2.36
CA TYR A 232 -15.72 11.69 -3.34
C TYR A 232 -16.89 12.64 -3.07
N GLY A 233 -17.47 13.17 -4.15
CA GLY A 233 -18.66 14.02 -4.11
C GLY A 233 -18.38 15.51 -4.05
N ARG A 234 -17.12 15.95 -4.02
CA ARG A 234 -16.77 17.38 -4.10
C ARG A 234 -17.07 17.91 -5.50
N LYS A 235 -17.36 19.22 -5.57
CA LYS A 235 -17.70 19.90 -6.85
C LYS A 235 -16.58 19.85 -7.87
N GLU A 236 -15.34 19.83 -7.38
CA GLU A 236 -14.11 19.74 -8.17
C GLU A 236 -13.87 18.36 -8.78
N GLY A 237 -14.71 17.39 -8.44
CA GLY A 237 -14.60 15.99 -8.86
C GLY A 237 -14.03 15.09 -7.76
N ASN A 238 -13.89 13.82 -8.11
CA ASN A 238 -13.32 12.79 -7.22
C ASN A 238 -11.79 12.71 -7.37
N GLY A 239 -11.14 12.02 -6.45
CA GLY A 239 -9.72 11.71 -6.48
C GLY A 239 -8.96 12.23 -5.26
N LEU A 240 -7.68 12.50 -5.42
CA LEU A 240 -6.81 13.02 -4.37
C LEU A 240 -6.93 14.54 -4.22
N PHE A 241 -7.02 14.94 -2.97
CA PHE A 241 -7.06 16.34 -2.54
C PHE A 241 -5.90 16.62 -1.61
N ILE A 242 -5.44 17.86 -1.59
CA ILE A 242 -4.40 18.34 -0.68
C ILE A 242 -4.89 19.55 0.11
N THR A 243 -4.53 19.60 1.39
CA THR A 243 -4.78 20.73 2.28
C THR A 243 -3.51 21.06 3.07
N PHE A 244 -3.35 22.31 3.44
CA PHE A 244 -2.19 22.81 4.17
C PHE A 244 -2.60 23.32 5.55
N ASN A 245 -1.77 23.04 6.55
CA ASN A 245 -1.93 23.51 7.90
C ASN A 245 -1.19 24.85 8.07
N ASN A 246 -1.94 25.88 8.44
CA ASN A 246 -1.43 27.21 8.75
C ASN A 246 -1.77 27.52 10.21
N ASN A 247 -0.82 27.27 11.15
CA ASN A 247 -1.00 27.51 12.58
C ASN A 247 -2.29 26.85 13.13
N ASP A 248 -2.38 25.54 13.01
CA ASP A 248 -3.51 24.68 13.44
C ASP A 248 -4.83 24.93 12.69
N HIS A 249 -4.77 25.63 11.58
CA HIS A 249 -5.91 25.82 10.67
C HIS A 249 -5.66 25.18 9.33
N TRP A 250 -6.43 24.14 9.02
CA TRP A 250 -6.40 23.48 7.73
C TRP A 250 -7.09 24.35 6.66
N SER A 251 -6.40 24.58 5.56
CA SER A 251 -6.95 25.29 4.41
C SER A 251 -8.09 24.52 3.76
N THR A 252 -8.91 25.17 2.92
CA THR A 252 -9.86 24.46 2.06
C THR A 252 -9.09 23.49 1.17
N PRO A 253 -9.46 22.20 1.14
CA PRO A 253 -8.79 21.21 0.31
C PRO A 253 -8.87 21.58 -1.18
N LYS A 254 -7.75 21.43 -1.89
CA LYS A 254 -7.67 21.62 -3.32
C LYS A 254 -7.55 20.25 -4.01
N ARG A 255 -8.37 20.00 -5.05
CA ARG A 255 -8.19 18.81 -5.87
C ARG A 255 -6.83 18.86 -6.55
N MET A 256 -6.05 17.79 -6.47
CA MET A 256 -4.80 17.68 -7.22
C MET A 256 -5.09 17.64 -8.73
N GLY A 257 -4.15 18.11 -9.54
CA GLY A 257 -4.32 18.26 -10.99
C GLY A 257 -4.60 16.94 -11.72
N ASN A 258 -4.92 17.03 -12.99
CA ASN A 258 -5.25 15.84 -13.78
C ASN A 258 -4.03 14.98 -14.07
N GLU A 259 -2.83 15.48 -13.88
CA GLU A 259 -1.58 14.71 -13.91
C GLU A 259 -1.50 13.69 -12.77
N ILE A 260 -2.13 13.96 -11.62
CA ILE A 260 -2.29 13.03 -10.51
C ILE A 260 -3.63 12.32 -10.60
N ASN A 261 -4.73 13.07 -10.72
CA ASN A 261 -6.09 12.54 -10.79
C ASN A 261 -6.47 12.16 -12.23
N MET A 262 -5.76 11.18 -12.80
CA MET A 262 -5.88 10.73 -14.19
C MET A 262 -7.26 10.13 -14.51
N THR A 263 -7.83 9.42 -13.55
CA THR A 263 -9.12 8.70 -13.70
C THR A 263 -10.21 9.23 -12.78
N GLY A 264 -9.84 10.01 -11.76
CA GLY A 264 -10.72 10.40 -10.65
C GLY A 264 -10.94 9.26 -9.63
N ASN A 265 -10.14 8.21 -9.72
CA ASN A 265 -10.16 7.07 -8.80
C ASN A 265 -8.75 6.79 -8.23
N GLU A 266 -7.98 7.83 -8.04
CA GLU A 266 -6.69 7.76 -7.38
C GLU A 266 -6.86 7.72 -5.86
N PHE A 267 -5.98 6.93 -5.19
CA PHE A 267 -6.08 6.66 -3.76
C PHE A 267 -4.74 6.21 -3.18
N CYS A 268 -4.69 5.88 -1.89
CA CYS A 268 -3.50 5.47 -1.17
C CYS A 268 -2.30 6.42 -1.34
N PRO A 269 -2.45 7.73 -1.06
CA PRO A 269 -1.33 8.66 -1.14
C PRO A 269 -0.27 8.35 -0.09
N MET A 270 1.00 8.45 -0.46
CA MET A 270 2.14 8.28 0.43
C MET A 270 3.34 9.10 -0.06
N VAL A 271 4.08 9.72 0.83
CA VAL A 271 5.35 10.37 0.47
C VAL A 271 6.50 9.58 1.08
N SER A 272 7.56 9.40 0.30
CA SER A 272 8.76 8.68 0.75
C SER A 272 9.36 9.29 2.03
N PRO A 273 10.06 8.51 2.87
CA PRO A 273 10.62 8.98 4.15
C PRO A 273 11.54 10.18 4.05
N ASP A 274 12.25 10.35 2.93
CA ASP A 274 13.13 11.50 2.65
C ASP A 274 12.39 12.68 1.99
N GLY A 275 11.09 12.53 1.73
CA GLY A 275 10.27 13.55 1.10
C GLY A 275 10.50 13.73 -0.41
N SER A 276 11.26 12.84 -1.06
CA SER A 276 11.65 13.01 -2.47
C SER A 276 10.55 12.67 -3.46
N TYR A 277 9.72 11.66 -3.15
CA TYR A 277 8.72 11.15 -4.10
C TYR A 277 7.36 10.99 -3.46
N PHE A 278 6.35 11.29 -4.27
CA PHE A 278 4.95 11.08 -3.95
C PHE A 278 4.44 9.84 -4.68
N PHE A 279 3.89 8.89 -3.94
CA PHE A 279 3.31 7.65 -4.42
C PHE A 279 1.79 7.70 -4.28
N PHE A 280 1.10 7.07 -5.21
CA PHE A 280 -0.34 6.88 -5.15
C PHE A 280 -0.75 5.66 -5.99
N THR A 281 -1.95 5.17 -5.78
CA THR A 281 -2.53 4.09 -6.55
C THR A 281 -3.51 4.64 -7.58
N SER A 282 -3.48 4.14 -8.81
CA SER A 282 -4.46 4.45 -9.85
C SER A 282 -4.80 3.21 -10.66
N SER A 283 -6.02 3.17 -11.17
CA SER A 283 -6.49 2.18 -12.14
C SER A 283 -6.45 2.73 -13.56
N ASN A 284 -5.41 3.48 -13.90
CA ASN A 284 -5.28 4.06 -15.23
C ASN A 284 -5.14 2.94 -16.28
N ILE A 285 -6.15 2.80 -17.10
CA ILE A 285 -6.13 1.90 -18.26
C ILE A 285 -5.59 2.71 -19.42
N VAL A 286 -4.41 2.36 -19.91
CA VAL A 286 -3.95 2.85 -21.20
C VAL A 286 -4.77 2.13 -22.27
N MET A 287 -5.91 2.71 -22.64
CA MET A 287 -6.62 2.31 -23.85
C MET A 287 -5.76 2.73 -25.04
N GLU A 288 -5.12 1.78 -25.71
CA GLU A 288 -4.61 2.05 -27.04
C GLU A 288 -5.76 2.63 -27.86
N SER A 289 -5.52 3.78 -28.49
CA SER A 289 -6.50 4.58 -29.23
C SER A 289 -7.45 3.73 -30.06
N GLU A 290 -8.74 4.06 -30.01
CA GLU A 290 -9.83 3.51 -30.79
C GLU A 290 -9.53 3.51 -32.30
N ASN A 291 -8.70 2.61 -32.75
CA ASN A 291 -8.77 2.15 -34.13
C ASN A 291 -9.70 0.94 -34.13
N SER A 292 -10.92 1.18 -34.63
CA SER A 292 -12.00 0.20 -34.78
C SER A 292 -11.68 -0.86 -35.86
N GLU A 293 -10.51 -1.49 -35.78
CA GLU A 293 -10.27 -2.72 -36.52
C GLU A 293 -10.94 -3.88 -35.82
N LEU A 294 -11.70 -4.65 -36.57
CA LEU A 294 -12.29 -5.90 -36.12
C LEU A 294 -11.20 -6.77 -35.47
N LEU A 295 -11.22 -6.89 -34.15
CA LEU A 295 -10.27 -7.69 -33.38
C LEU A 295 -10.36 -9.14 -33.84
N THR A 296 -9.28 -9.69 -34.35
CA THR A 296 -9.20 -11.12 -34.68
C THR A 296 -9.15 -11.93 -33.38
N TYR A 297 -9.66 -13.19 -33.41
CA TYR A 297 -9.58 -14.10 -32.26
C TYR A 297 -8.14 -14.24 -31.72
N LYS A 298 -7.14 -14.19 -32.60
CA LYS A 298 -5.74 -14.24 -32.20
C LYS A 298 -5.33 -13.02 -31.38
N LYS A 299 -5.71 -11.82 -31.81
CA LYS A 299 -5.42 -10.57 -31.09
C LYS A 299 -6.15 -10.52 -29.74
N ILE A 300 -7.43 -10.90 -29.70
CA ILE A 300 -8.19 -11.00 -28.45
C ILE A 300 -7.51 -11.98 -27.46
N LYS A 301 -6.98 -13.09 -27.95
CA LYS A 301 -6.27 -14.07 -27.11
C LYS A 301 -4.92 -13.52 -26.60
N GLU A 302 -4.18 -12.85 -27.46
CA GLU A 302 -2.92 -12.20 -27.10
C GLU A 302 -3.15 -11.07 -26.09
N ASP A 303 -4.13 -10.22 -26.31
CA ASP A 303 -4.53 -9.13 -25.41
C ASP A 303 -5.06 -9.69 -24.08
N PHE A 304 -5.81 -10.81 -24.09
CA PHE A 304 -6.27 -11.48 -22.90
C PHE A 304 -5.13 -12.02 -22.04
N ILE A 305 -4.11 -12.63 -22.64
CA ILE A 305 -2.93 -13.13 -21.93
C ILE A 305 -2.13 -11.95 -21.39
N SER A 306 -1.85 -10.93 -22.22
CA SER A 306 -1.11 -9.74 -21.79
C SER A 306 -1.82 -8.97 -20.69
N SER A 307 -3.16 -8.91 -20.69
CA SER A 307 -3.94 -8.23 -19.66
C SER A 307 -3.89 -8.88 -18.28
N TYR A 308 -3.39 -10.09 -18.16
CA TYR A 308 -3.16 -10.73 -16.87
C TYR A 308 -1.71 -10.61 -16.36
N GLU A 309 -0.78 -10.28 -17.22
CA GLU A 309 0.67 -10.38 -16.94
C GLU A 309 1.38 -9.02 -16.83
N HIS A 310 0.72 -7.91 -17.23
CA HIS A 310 1.37 -6.60 -17.29
C HIS A 310 0.64 -5.51 -16.51
N PRO A 311 1.36 -4.50 -16.00
CA PRO A 311 0.77 -3.28 -15.43
C PRO A 311 -0.19 -2.59 -16.41
N GLN A 312 -1.10 -1.75 -15.89
CA GLN A 312 -2.06 -0.92 -16.64
C GLN A 312 -3.14 -1.67 -17.44
N MET A 313 -3.37 -2.93 -17.14
CA MET A 313 -4.38 -3.75 -17.85
C MET A 313 -5.72 -3.84 -17.11
N GLY A 314 -6.18 -2.72 -16.54
CA GLY A 314 -7.48 -2.60 -15.89
C GLY A 314 -7.51 -2.98 -14.42
N LYS A 315 -6.34 -3.13 -13.80
CA LYS A 315 -6.16 -3.29 -12.36
C LYS A 315 -5.43 -2.08 -11.79
N ASN A 316 -5.34 -2.00 -10.47
CA ASN A 316 -4.65 -0.91 -9.81
C ASN A 316 -3.15 -1.13 -9.82
N ASP A 317 -2.41 -0.09 -10.15
CA ASP A 317 -0.97 -0.03 -10.12
C ASP A 317 -0.49 1.10 -9.21
N ILE A 318 0.73 0.97 -8.73
CA ILE A 318 1.40 1.98 -7.94
C ILE A 318 2.14 2.94 -8.88
N TYR A 319 1.85 4.23 -8.77
CA TYR A 319 2.52 5.31 -9.47
C TYR A 319 3.39 6.12 -8.52
N TRP A 320 4.42 6.72 -9.06
CA TRP A 320 5.26 7.65 -8.31
C TRP A 320 5.67 8.86 -9.15
N VAL A 321 5.96 9.97 -8.49
CA VAL A 321 6.30 11.25 -9.10
C VAL A 321 7.21 12.05 -8.16
N ASP A 322 8.02 12.98 -8.68
CA ASP A 322 8.79 13.92 -7.86
C ASP A 322 7.83 14.71 -6.96
N SER A 323 8.07 14.68 -5.65
CA SER A 323 7.19 15.31 -4.65
C SER A 323 7.13 16.84 -4.77
N LYS A 324 8.02 17.47 -5.54
CA LYS A 324 7.94 18.90 -5.88
C LYS A 324 6.61 19.27 -6.55
N ILE A 325 5.87 18.30 -7.12
CA ILE A 325 4.52 18.53 -7.61
C ILE A 325 3.59 19.07 -6.49
N ILE A 326 3.83 18.69 -5.23
CA ILE A 326 3.09 19.16 -4.05
C ILE A 326 3.27 20.66 -3.82
N ASP A 327 4.47 21.20 -4.10
CA ASP A 327 4.77 22.62 -3.90
C ASP A 327 3.94 23.53 -4.81
N GLY A 328 3.54 23.03 -5.99
CA GLY A 328 2.65 23.76 -6.90
C GLY A 328 1.26 24.06 -6.31
N TYR A 329 0.83 23.36 -5.27
CA TYR A 329 -0.45 23.57 -4.60
C TYR A 329 -0.36 24.53 -3.41
N ARG A 330 0.85 24.86 -2.91
CA ARG A 330 1.03 25.89 -1.86
C ARG A 330 0.64 27.25 -2.39
N GLU A 331 -0.05 28.04 -1.60
CA GLU A 331 -0.32 29.44 -1.96
C GLU A 331 0.99 30.21 -1.94
N ASN A 332 1.29 30.94 -3.02
CA ASN A 332 2.37 31.92 -3.00
C ASN A 332 2.08 32.93 -1.88
N LYS A 333 2.94 32.94 -0.86
CA LYS A 333 2.89 33.91 0.24
C LYS A 333 3.26 35.29 -0.25
#